data_38bec27a89c4b9c932cf33a49882a4da
#
_entry.id   38bec27a89c4b9c932cf33a49882a4da
#
_cell.length_a   1.000
_cell.length_b   1.000
_cell.length_c   1.000
_cell.angle_alpha   90.00
_cell.angle_beta   90.00
_cell.angle_gamma   90.00
#
_symmetry.space_group_name_H-M   'P 1'
#
loop_
_entity.id
_entity.type
_entity.pdbx_description
1 polymer ?
#
loop_
_entity_poly.entity_id
_entity_poly.type
_entity_poly.pdbx_seq_one_letter_code
_entity_poly.pdbx_strand_id
1 'polypeptide(L)'
;MSLQLNDKDSVLYKEFYGMNVDQMPVLIADNRVPLSVNGLMTRRLEVVKSDNTELADTWLNNYFDTGDAIVYHPDGRIKVVNDAQILREITPESYRVNGALVLTDEAYNSLDGAEFTRNDLKKHVGRSLRKGEVLDNPLWHVLSREDKALLTEYAGMIFSKAKTQ
;
A
#
# COMPACT_ATOMS: atom_id res chain seq x y z
N MET A 1 16.82 -5.52 -13.75
CA MET A 1 15.87 -6.16 -14.67
C MET A 1 14.57 -5.38 -14.57
N SER A 2 14.16 -4.73 -15.63
CA SER A 2 12.85 -4.06 -15.69
C SER A 2 11.79 -5.16 -15.80
N LEU A 3 11.03 -5.38 -14.74
CA LEU A 3 9.87 -6.25 -14.77
C LEU A 3 8.74 -5.47 -15.44
N GLN A 4 8.50 -5.72 -16.70
CA GLN A 4 7.35 -5.13 -17.39
C GLN A 4 6.09 -5.85 -16.93
N LEU A 5 5.17 -5.12 -16.37
CA LEU A 5 3.83 -5.60 -16.08
C LEU A 5 3.05 -5.72 -17.41
N ASN A 6 3.15 -6.86 -18.08
CA ASN A 6 2.33 -7.16 -19.26
C ASN A 6 0.91 -7.50 -18.84
N ASP A 7 0.21 -6.52 -18.30
CA ASP A 7 -1.20 -6.68 -17.97
C ASP A 7 -2.04 -6.38 -19.20
N LYS A 8 -2.86 -7.36 -19.61
CA LYS A 8 -3.82 -7.18 -20.73
C LYS A 8 -4.86 -6.11 -20.43
N ASP A 9 -5.07 -5.83 -19.15
CA ASP A 9 -5.94 -4.75 -18.67
C ASP A 9 -5.20 -3.41 -18.56
N SER A 10 -4.27 -3.13 -19.48
CA SER A 10 -3.45 -1.92 -19.51
C SER A 10 -4.25 -0.61 -19.54
N VAL A 11 -5.53 -0.67 -19.90
CA VAL A 11 -6.47 0.47 -19.76
C VAL A 11 -6.76 0.76 -18.29
N LEU A 12 -6.91 -0.30 -17.46
CA LEU A 12 -7.19 -0.18 -16.03
C LEU A 12 -5.92 -0.07 -15.20
N TYR A 13 -4.87 -0.81 -15.57
CA TYR A 13 -3.63 -0.91 -14.81
C TYR A 13 -2.44 -0.56 -15.69
N LYS A 14 -1.66 0.43 -15.27
CA LYS A 14 -0.43 0.84 -15.93
C LYS A 14 0.69 0.93 -14.92
N GLU A 15 1.82 0.35 -15.26
CA GLU A 15 3.04 0.43 -14.47
C GLU A 15 3.78 1.74 -14.74
N PHE A 16 4.21 2.40 -13.66
CA PHE A 16 5.14 3.51 -13.66
C PHE A 16 6.38 3.08 -12.89
N TYR A 17 7.37 2.59 -13.60
CA TYR A 17 8.56 2.01 -13.02
C TYR A 17 9.61 3.07 -12.69
N GLY A 18 10.08 3.06 -11.45
CA GLY A 18 11.11 3.95 -10.97
C GLY A 18 10.84 4.47 -9.56
N MET A 19 11.57 5.50 -9.16
CA MET A 19 11.33 6.14 -7.87
C MET A 19 9.96 6.85 -7.86
N ASN A 20 9.24 6.71 -6.77
CA ASN A 20 7.90 7.28 -6.63
C ASN A 20 7.86 8.80 -6.86
N VAL A 21 8.89 9.53 -6.43
CA VAL A 21 8.98 10.98 -6.61
C VAL A 21 9.17 11.40 -8.07
N ASP A 22 9.77 10.54 -8.88
CA ASP A 22 9.95 10.78 -10.32
C ASP A 22 8.70 10.36 -11.09
N GLN A 23 8.07 9.27 -10.68
CA GLN A 23 6.97 8.66 -11.41
C GLN A 23 5.59 9.21 -11.03
N MET A 24 5.39 9.72 -9.82
CA MET A 24 4.09 10.26 -9.42
C MET A 24 3.65 11.43 -10.30
N PRO A 25 4.50 12.44 -10.58
CA PRO A 25 4.13 13.52 -11.51
C PRO A 25 3.72 13.00 -12.90
N VAL A 26 4.41 11.97 -13.40
CA VAL A 26 4.11 11.36 -14.71
C VAL A 26 2.75 10.64 -14.67
N LEU A 27 2.49 9.89 -13.60
CA LEU A 27 1.24 9.18 -13.38
C LEU A 27 0.04 10.15 -13.33
N ILE A 28 0.17 11.23 -12.58
CA ILE A 28 -0.88 12.25 -12.47
C ILE A 28 -1.09 12.98 -13.81
N ALA A 29 -0.02 13.30 -14.52
CA ALA A 29 -0.10 13.91 -15.86
C ALA A 29 -0.77 13.00 -16.90
N ASP A 30 -0.71 11.68 -16.70
CA ASP A 30 -1.39 10.67 -17.51
C ASP A 30 -2.87 10.47 -17.10
N ASN A 31 -3.41 11.34 -16.26
CA ASN A 31 -4.76 11.27 -15.69
C ASN A 31 -5.06 9.96 -14.94
N ARG A 32 -4.06 9.40 -14.31
CA ARG A 32 -4.20 8.21 -13.49
C ARG A 32 -4.16 8.58 -12.01
N VAL A 33 -4.60 7.65 -11.19
CA VAL A 33 -4.50 7.76 -9.73
C VAL A 33 -3.70 6.58 -9.19
N PRO A 34 -2.93 6.78 -8.11
CA PRO A 34 -2.22 5.68 -7.47
C PRO A 34 -3.19 4.61 -6.99
N LEU A 35 -2.80 3.34 -7.15
CA LEU A 35 -3.59 2.22 -6.65
C LEU A 35 -3.61 2.23 -5.12
N SER A 36 -4.78 2.01 -4.51
CA SER A 36 -4.90 1.84 -3.06
C SER A 36 -4.44 0.45 -2.62
N VAL A 37 -4.18 0.28 -1.33
CA VAL A 37 -3.91 -1.06 -0.75
C VAL A 37 -5.10 -1.99 -0.96
N ASN A 38 -6.33 -1.50 -0.76
CA ASN A 38 -7.54 -2.27 -1.05
C ASN A 38 -7.59 -2.72 -2.53
N GLY A 39 -7.30 -1.82 -3.46
CA GLY A 39 -7.24 -2.11 -4.88
C GLY A 39 -6.14 -3.13 -5.23
N LEU A 40 -4.98 -3.02 -4.60
CA LEU A 40 -3.88 -3.98 -4.77
C LEU A 40 -4.24 -5.38 -4.27
N MET A 41 -4.87 -5.49 -3.10
CA MET A 41 -5.38 -6.75 -2.57
C MET A 41 -6.37 -7.40 -3.53
N THR A 42 -7.33 -6.61 -4.00
CA THR A 42 -8.36 -7.06 -4.94
C THR A 42 -7.74 -7.58 -6.22
N ARG A 43 -6.84 -6.81 -6.83
CA ARG A 43 -6.17 -7.20 -8.08
C ARG A 43 -5.33 -8.46 -7.92
N ARG A 44 -4.57 -8.59 -6.84
CA ARG A 44 -3.77 -9.78 -6.56
C ARG A 44 -4.64 -11.03 -6.42
N LEU A 45 -5.78 -10.93 -5.75
CA LEU A 45 -6.73 -12.05 -5.66
C LEU A 45 -7.32 -12.41 -7.03
N GLU A 46 -7.67 -11.43 -7.87
CA GLU A 46 -8.17 -11.67 -9.22
C GLU A 46 -7.15 -12.43 -10.09
N VAL A 47 -5.90 -11.96 -10.12
CA VAL A 47 -4.88 -12.59 -10.98
C VAL A 47 -4.48 -13.99 -10.50
N VAL A 48 -4.52 -14.24 -9.19
CA VAL A 48 -4.29 -15.59 -8.63
C VAL A 48 -5.37 -16.57 -9.04
N LYS A 49 -6.61 -16.11 -9.17
CA LYS A 49 -7.75 -16.92 -9.64
C LYS A 49 -7.78 -17.09 -11.15
N SER A 50 -7.00 -16.31 -11.87
CA SER A 50 -6.88 -16.43 -13.34
C SER A 50 -5.97 -17.61 -13.72
N ASP A 51 -6.13 -18.11 -14.95
CA ASP A 51 -5.26 -19.16 -15.49
C ASP A 51 -3.89 -18.63 -15.95
N ASN A 52 -3.63 -17.33 -15.80
CA ASN A 52 -2.39 -16.70 -16.22
C ASN A 52 -1.39 -16.64 -15.07
N THR A 53 -0.56 -17.68 -14.95
CA THR A 53 0.45 -17.82 -13.91
C THR A 53 1.51 -16.71 -13.98
N GLU A 54 1.94 -16.32 -15.18
CA GLU A 54 2.96 -15.26 -15.38
C GLU A 54 2.44 -13.91 -14.84
N LEU A 55 1.19 -13.58 -15.13
CA LEU A 55 0.55 -12.37 -14.63
C LEU A 55 0.42 -12.41 -13.11
N ALA A 56 -0.01 -13.53 -12.54
CA ALA A 56 -0.10 -13.72 -11.10
C ALA A 56 1.26 -13.56 -10.42
N ASP A 57 2.31 -14.16 -10.97
CA ASP A 57 3.67 -14.05 -10.44
C ASP A 57 4.17 -12.60 -10.48
N THR A 58 3.87 -11.87 -11.56
CA THR A 58 4.24 -10.46 -11.68
C THR A 58 3.60 -9.61 -10.58
N TRP A 59 2.32 -9.79 -10.32
CA TRP A 59 1.61 -9.05 -9.29
C TRP A 59 2.00 -9.45 -7.86
N LEU A 60 2.36 -10.70 -7.63
CA LEU A 60 2.71 -11.21 -6.30
C LEU A 60 4.17 -10.95 -5.90
N ASN A 61 5.09 -10.97 -6.87
CA ASN A 61 6.53 -10.94 -6.61
C ASN A 61 7.14 -9.55 -6.77
N ASN A 62 6.35 -8.53 -7.04
CA ASN A 62 6.80 -7.15 -7.10
C ASN A 62 6.28 -6.32 -5.92
N TYR A 63 7.06 -5.31 -5.55
CA TYR A 63 6.66 -4.28 -4.62
C TYR A 63 5.97 -3.15 -5.39
N PHE A 64 4.88 -2.65 -4.84
CA PHE A 64 4.13 -1.54 -5.40
C PHE A 64 3.98 -0.45 -4.36
N ASP A 65 4.36 0.76 -4.73
CA ASP A 65 3.98 1.95 -3.96
C ASP A 65 2.50 2.23 -4.22
N THR A 66 1.76 2.42 -3.14
CA THR A 66 0.32 2.68 -3.20
C THR A 66 0.00 4.14 -2.92
N GLY A 67 -1.24 4.55 -3.16
CA GLY A 67 -1.74 5.87 -2.83
C GLY A 67 -2.17 6.03 -1.36
N ASP A 68 -2.07 4.98 -0.56
CA ASP A 68 -2.36 5.05 0.88
C ASP A 68 -1.07 5.35 1.65
N ALA A 69 -1.18 6.13 2.72
CA ALA A 69 -0.04 6.53 3.53
C ALA A 69 -0.13 6.02 4.96
N ILE A 70 1.01 5.63 5.52
CA ILE A 70 1.20 5.45 6.95
C ILE A 70 2.16 6.54 7.42
N VAL A 71 1.70 7.39 8.33
CA VAL A 71 2.43 8.57 8.78
C VAL A 71 2.78 8.42 10.25
N TYR A 72 4.05 8.45 10.55
CA TYR A 72 4.60 8.28 11.89
C TYR A 72 4.90 9.64 12.51
N HIS A 73 4.39 9.88 13.71
CA HIS A 73 4.74 11.04 14.50
C HIS A 73 5.83 10.68 15.53
N PRO A 74 6.78 11.58 15.84
CA PRO A 74 7.87 11.30 16.81
C PRO A 74 7.40 10.90 18.21
N ASP A 75 6.22 11.31 18.63
CA ASP A 75 5.62 10.92 19.92
C ASP A 75 5.03 9.51 19.96
N GLY A 76 5.05 8.80 18.81
CA GLY A 76 4.57 7.43 18.68
C GLY A 76 3.15 7.29 18.15
N ARG A 77 2.46 8.40 17.84
CA ARG A 77 1.19 8.35 17.09
C ARG A 77 1.42 7.93 15.64
N ILE A 78 0.45 7.26 15.07
CA ILE A 78 0.46 6.85 13.66
C ILE A 78 -0.88 7.22 13.05
N LYS A 79 -0.86 7.84 11.87
CA LYS A 79 -2.05 8.01 11.02
C LYS A 79 -1.98 7.09 9.81
N VAL A 80 -3.13 6.48 9.49
CA VAL A 80 -3.34 5.78 8.23
C VAL A 80 -4.29 6.61 7.38
N VAL A 81 -3.83 7.03 6.22
CA VAL A 81 -4.56 7.90 5.31
C VAL A 81 -4.84 7.14 4.03
N ASN A 82 -6.10 6.79 3.80
CA ASN A 82 -6.51 6.19 2.53
C ASN A 82 -6.55 7.26 1.45
N ASP A 83 -6.02 6.93 0.28
CA ASP A 83 -5.98 7.83 -0.87
C ASP A 83 -5.41 9.21 -0.52
N ALA A 84 -4.18 9.19 -0.02
CA ALA A 84 -3.52 10.37 0.52
C ALA A 84 -3.16 11.37 -0.57
N GLN A 85 -3.84 12.53 -0.58
CA GLN A 85 -3.57 13.60 -1.53
C GLN A 85 -2.11 14.05 -1.51
N ILE A 86 -1.49 14.07 -0.33
CA ILE A 86 -0.08 14.45 -0.17
C ILE A 86 0.88 13.55 -0.97
N LEU A 87 0.55 12.28 -1.17
CA LEU A 87 1.36 11.38 -2.00
C LEU A 87 1.22 11.68 -3.49
N ARG A 88 0.08 12.21 -3.93
CA ARG A 88 -0.12 12.62 -5.33
C ARG A 88 0.67 13.88 -5.70
N GLU A 89 1.12 14.63 -4.72
CA GLU A 89 1.81 15.91 -4.87
C GLU A 89 3.32 15.79 -4.72
N ILE A 90 3.86 14.59 -4.47
CA ILE A 90 5.31 14.40 -4.35
C ILE A 90 6.01 14.65 -5.69
N THR A 91 7.18 15.25 -5.58
CA THR A 91 8.06 15.56 -6.71
C THR A 91 9.50 15.22 -6.34
N PRO A 92 10.46 15.24 -7.28
CA PRO A 92 11.88 15.08 -6.97
C PRO A 92 12.40 16.06 -5.92
N GLU A 93 11.79 17.26 -5.81
CA GLU A 93 12.16 18.31 -4.86
C GLU A 93 11.53 18.11 -3.46
N SER A 94 10.63 17.15 -3.29
CA SER A 94 10.01 16.87 -1.98
C SER A 94 11.06 16.52 -0.94
N TYR A 95 10.96 17.13 0.26
CA TYR A 95 11.88 16.87 1.34
C TYR A 95 11.66 15.46 1.92
N ARG A 96 12.72 14.66 1.93
CA ARG A 96 12.69 13.26 2.34
C ARG A 96 13.90 12.93 3.21
N VAL A 97 13.70 12.02 4.15
CA VAL A 97 14.76 11.41 4.94
C VAL A 97 14.65 9.90 4.80
N ASN A 98 15.73 9.25 4.39
CA ASN A 98 15.76 7.80 4.13
C ASN A 98 14.62 7.32 3.21
N GLY A 99 14.27 8.13 2.20
CA GLY A 99 13.20 7.81 1.25
C GLY A 99 11.78 8.15 1.73
N ALA A 100 11.58 8.45 3.00
CA ALA A 100 10.28 8.84 3.54
C ALA A 100 10.05 10.36 3.44
N LEU A 101 8.86 10.74 3.00
CA LEU A 101 8.43 12.14 3.00
C LEU A 101 8.36 12.68 4.43
N VAL A 102 8.96 13.85 4.65
CA VAL A 102 8.94 14.51 5.96
C VAL A 102 7.87 15.59 5.97
N LEU A 103 7.03 15.58 7.00
CA LEU A 103 5.94 16.52 7.20
C LEU A 103 6.23 17.43 8.39
N THR A 104 5.65 18.64 8.35
CA THR A 104 5.54 19.48 9.54
C THR A 104 4.44 18.96 10.48
N ASP A 105 4.45 19.41 11.74
CA ASP A 105 3.38 19.07 12.69
C ASP A 105 2.01 19.56 12.20
N GLU A 106 1.95 20.74 11.60
CA GLU A 106 0.73 21.28 11.01
C GLU A 106 0.22 20.39 9.87
N ALA A 107 1.11 19.93 9.00
CA ALA A 107 0.75 19.02 7.90
C ALA A 107 0.24 17.69 8.44
N TYR A 108 0.90 17.12 9.44
CA TYR A 108 0.43 15.90 10.11
C TYR A 108 -0.98 16.08 10.71
N ASN A 109 -1.18 17.18 11.46
CA ASN A 109 -2.47 17.46 12.10
C ASN A 109 -3.60 17.70 11.08
N SER A 110 -3.28 18.19 9.90
CA SER A 110 -4.24 18.45 8.81
C SER A 110 -4.65 17.19 8.05
N LEU A 111 -3.91 16.08 8.20
CA LEU A 111 -4.23 14.85 7.48
C LEU A 111 -5.54 14.26 8.01
N ASP A 112 -6.45 13.98 7.07
CA ASP A 112 -7.69 13.24 7.35
C ASP A 112 -7.39 11.74 7.28
N GLY A 113 -7.35 11.10 8.43
CA GLY A 113 -7.02 9.69 8.53
C GLY A 113 -7.31 9.12 9.91
N ALA A 114 -7.26 7.80 10.01
CA ALA A 114 -7.40 7.09 11.28
C ALA A 114 -6.10 7.23 12.08
N GLU A 115 -6.19 7.78 13.29
CA GLU A 115 -5.05 7.94 14.19
C GLU A 115 -5.04 6.87 15.27
N PHE A 116 -3.85 6.32 15.51
CA PHE A 116 -3.60 5.31 16.53
C PHE A 116 -2.50 5.81 17.48
N THR A 117 -2.66 5.53 18.76
CA THR A 117 -1.63 5.79 19.77
C THR A 117 -0.64 4.62 19.83
N ARG A 118 0.50 4.85 20.49
CA ARG A 118 1.46 3.77 20.77
C ARG A 118 0.80 2.61 21.54
N ASN A 119 -0.11 2.90 22.45
CA ASN A 119 -0.82 1.88 23.22
C ASN A 119 -1.75 1.03 22.36
N ASP A 120 -2.45 1.64 21.40
CA ASP A 120 -3.32 0.93 20.45
C ASP A 120 -2.54 -0.09 19.62
N LEU A 121 -1.28 0.22 19.31
CA LEU A 121 -0.45 -0.56 18.39
C LEU A 121 0.56 -1.47 19.09
N LYS A 122 0.64 -1.45 20.41
CA LYS A 122 1.68 -2.14 21.20
C LYS A 122 1.82 -3.64 20.85
N LYS A 123 0.73 -4.28 20.45
CA LYS A 123 0.70 -5.69 20.08
C LYS A 123 0.99 -5.94 18.60
N HIS A 124 0.99 -4.90 17.77
CA HIS A 124 0.88 -5.02 16.31
C HIS A 124 2.08 -4.46 15.54
N VAL A 125 2.96 -3.71 16.19
CA VAL A 125 4.09 -3.03 15.54
C VAL A 125 5.43 -3.60 15.99
N GLY A 126 6.37 -3.67 15.05
CA GLY A 126 7.76 -4.04 15.32
C GLY A 126 8.05 -5.53 15.37
N ARG A 127 7.13 -6.37 14.91
CA ARG A 127 7.33 -7.83 14.83
C ARG A 127 6.58 -8.46 13.66
N SER A 128 6.98 -9.65 13.29
CA SER A 128 6.22 -10.47 12.34
C SER A 128 4.88 -10.90 12.95
N LEU A 129 3.82 -10.81 12.16
CA LEU A 129 2.46 -11.16 12.57
C LEU A 129 2.07 -12.54 12.04
N ARG A 130 1.31 -13.28 12.85
CA ARG A 130 0.62 -14.48 12.39
C ARG A 130 -0.66 -14.09 11.64
N LYS A 131 -1.20 -15.02 10.83
CA LYS A 131 -2.42 -14.77 10.05
C LYS A 131 -3.57 -14.17 10.88
N GLY A 132 -3.90 -14.77 12.03
CA GLY A 132 -4.95 -14.27 12.92
C GLY A 132 -4.68 -12.88 13.48
N GLU A 133 -3.40 -12.59 13.77
CA GLU A 133 -2.99 -11.26 14.27
C GLU A 133 -3.12 -10.17 13.20
N VAL A 134 -2.92 -10.51 11.92
CA VAL A 134 -3.16 -9.57 10.80
C VAL A 134 -4.62 -9.20 10.72
N LEU A 135 -5.52 -10.17 10.89
CA LEU A 135 -6.97 -9.92 10.85
C LEU A 135 -7.46 -9.03 12.00
N ASP A 136 -6.74 -9.00 13.11
CA ASP A 136 -7.04 -8.16 14.27
C ASP A 136 -6.26 -6.84 14.27
N ASN A 137 -5.36 -6.63 13.32
CA ASN A 137 -4.52 -5.44 13.26
C ASN A 137 -5.31 -4.23 12.77
N PRO A 138 -5.44 -3.16 13.59
CA PRO A 138 -6.23 -1.99 13.22
C PRO A 138 -5.72 -1.25 11.99
N LEU A 139 -4.40 -1.27 11.71
CA LEU A 139 -3.84 -0.65 10.50
C LEU A 139 -4.35 -1.35 9.24
N TRP A 140 -4.38 -2.67 9.23
CA TRP A 140 -4.88 -3.45 8.11
C TRP A 140 -6.39 -3.28 7.91
N HIS A 141 -7.16 -3.08 8.98
CA HIS A 141 -8.58 -2.76 8.86
C HIS A 141 -8.79 -1.45 8.09
N VAL A 142 -8.04 -0.40 8.42
CA VAL A 142 -8.13 0.89 7.70
C VAL A 142 -7.64 0.76 6.26
N LEU A 143 -6.48 0.11 6.03
CA LEU A 143 -5.91 -0.07 4.69
C LEU A 143 -6.83 -0.91 3.78
N SER A 144 -7.53 -1.89 4.32
CA SER A 144 -8.54 -2.66 3.58
C SER A 144 -9.88 -1.93 3.44
N ARG A 145 -9.98 -0.69 3.92
CA ARG A 145 -11.22 0.11 3.98
C ARG A 145 -12.35 -0.59 4.72
N GLU A 146 -12.01 -1.24 5.84
CA GLU A 146 -12.93 -2.01 6.69
C GLU A 146 -13.58 -3.20 5.96
N ASP A 147 -13.04 -3.62 4.83
CA ASP A 147 -13.50 -4.81 4.11
C ASP A 147 -12.88 -6.08 4.73
N LYS A 148 -13.56 -6.61 5.73
CA LYS A 148 -13.09 -7.80 6.45
C LYS A 148 -13.04 -9.05 5.58
N ALA A 149 -13.97 -9.19 4.64
CA ALA A 149 -13.99 -10.32 3.72
C ALA A 149 -12.77 -10.30 2.79
N LEU A 150 -12.46 -9.15 2.22
CA LEU A 150 -11.28 -8.95 1.39
C LEU A 150 -9.99 -9.21 2.17
N LEU A 151 -9.85 -8.65 3.36
CA LEU A 151 -8.66 -8.83 4.20
C LEU A 151 -8.47 -10.30 4.58
N THR A 152 -9.53 -11.00 4.94
CA THR A 152 -9.50 -12.42 5.31
C THR A 152 -9.06 -13.29 4.13
N GLU A 153 -9.63 -13.06 2.96
CA GLU A 153 -9.29 -13.80 1.75
C GLU A 153 -7.85 -13.53 1.31
N TYR A 154 -7.44 -12.26 1.33
CA TYR A 154 -6.08 -11.86 0.96
C TYR A 154 -5.03 -12.44 1.92
N ALA A 155 -5.22 -12.32 3.23
CA ALA A 155 -4.35 -12.93 4.23
C ALA A 155 -4.27 -14.46 4.06
N GLY A 156 -5.39 -15.11 3.80
CA GLY A 156 -5.45 -16.54 3.50
C GLY A 156 -4.58 -16.94 2.32
N MET A 157 -4.66 -16.19 1.23
CA MET A 157 -3.85 -16.39 0.02
C MET A 157 -2.36 -16.21 0.28
N ILE A 158 -1.96 -15.10 0.92
CA ILE A 158 -0.55 -14.79 1.21
C ILE A 158 0.08 -15.85 2.13
N PHE A 159 -0.58 -16.20 3.23
CA PHE A 159 -0.05 -17.19 4.16
C PHE A 159 -0.03 -18.62 3.60
N SER A 160 -0.94 -18.93 2.67
CA SER A 160 -0.92 -20.22 1.95
C SER A 160 0.30 -20.33 1.05
N LYS A 161 0.63 -19.26 0.29
CA LYS A 161 1.82 -19.22 -0.59
C LYS A 161 3.13 -19.26 0.19
N ALA A 162 3.20 -18.58 1.33
CA ALA A 162 4.41 -18.59 2.17
C ALA A 162 4.75 -19.97 2.74
N LYS A 163 3.78 -20.88 2.87
CA LYS A 163 4.02 -22.27 3.34
C LYS A 163 4.56 -23.20 2.26
N THR A 164 4.49 -22.80 1.01
CA THR A 164 4.94 -23.61 -0.14
C THR A 164 6.33 -23.24 -0.63
N GLN A 165 7.01 -22.29 0.00
CA GLN A 165 8.40 -21.92 -0.20
C GLN A 165 9.26 -22.50 0.94
#